data_a6a816cd66930bf05169f2e637b107f3
#
_entry.id   a6a816cd66930bf05169f2e637b107f3
#
_cell.length_a   1.000
_cell.length_b   1.000
_cell.length_c   1.000
_cell.angle_alpha   90.00
_cell.angle_beta   90.00
_cell.angle_gamma   90.00
#
_symmetry.space_group_name_H-M   'P 1'
#
loop_
_entity.id
_entity.type
_entity.pdbx_description
1 polymer ?
#
loop_
_entity_poly.entity_id
_entity_poly.type
_entity_poly.pdbx_seq_one_letter_code
_entity_poly.pdbx_strand_id
1 'polypeptide(L)'
;MKNARLMIVALLAFALSSFDAGHKTTIFMIGDSTMANKDTSGDKQERGWGMVLQSYFTDDIVVENHAVNGRSSKSFIDEGRWQRVLDKIHPGDYVFIQFGHNDEKMNPDRHTEPGGTFDENLKRFVNETRAAGGIPILFNAVVRRNFYRQVDNLTDDESLRNTKFDDFDEKINSDTLIDTHGKYLESPRIVAEQLHVPFVDANKITHDLEQRLGIKGSRRLHMWFRPGEHPSVPQGRKDNTHYNIYGAHVVAGLLVDETARCVPALTPFIRHYDIVVAKDGSGHFYDIKDAVNLASKGFIFSPTGEGRVKGGKKITILVGNGDWEKPSIPSGKSIEIVNRKQTTYY
;
A
#
# COMPACT_ATOMS: atom_id res chain seq x y z
N MET A 1 -5.09 66.66 12.89
CA MET A 1 -5.87 65.50 13.30
C MET A 1 -5.15 64.28 12.73
N LYS A 2 -4.56 63.46 13.60
CA LYS A 2 -3.63 62.38 13.25
C LYS A 2 -4.39 61.07 13.00
N ASN A 3 -4.27 60.52 11.81
CA ASN A 3 -4.83 59.21 11.47
C ASN A 3 -3.98 58.10 12.12
N ALA A 4 -4.54 57.43 13.12
CA ALA A 4 -3.94 56.19 13.68
C ALA A 4 -4.30 55.03 12.76
N ARG A 5 -3.32 54.49 12.03
CA ARG A 5 -3.44 53.22 11.34
C ARG A 5 -3.25 52.13 12.38
N LEU A 6 -4.32 51.38 12.65
CA LEU A 6 -4.29 50.18 13.46
C LEU A 6 -3.66 49.07 12.62
N MET A 7 -2.44 48.72 12.94
CA MET A 7 -1.75 47.57 12.41
C MET A 7 -2.21 46.32 13.19
N ILE A 8 -3.10 45.50 12.58
CA ILE A 8 -3.45 44.16 13.10
C ILE A 8 -2.28 43.24 12.78
N VAL A 9 -1.41 43.01 13.76
CA VAL A 9 -0.41 41.95 13.72
C VAL A 9 -1.16 40.65 14.04
N ALA A 10 -1.43 39.85 13.02
CA ALA A 10 -1.90 38.49 13.20
C ALA A 10 -0.72 37.69 13.78
N LEU A 11 -0.73 37.47 15.09
CA LEU A 11 0.12 36.48 15.75
C LEU A 11 -0.34 35.10 15.26
N LEU A 12 0.38 34.53 14.30
CA LEU A 12 0.40 33.08 14.08
C LEU A 12 1.02 32.48 15.34
N ALA A 13 0.19 32.05 16.26
CA ALA A 13 0.59 31.14 17.31
C ALA A 13 0.97 29.80 16.66
N PHE A 14 2.24 29.64 16.29
CA PHE A 14 2.84 28.32 16.17
C PHE A 14 2.73 27.70 17.57
N ALA A 15 1.74 26.83 17.74
CA ALA A 15 1.75 25.92 18.86
C ALA A 15 3.04 25.11 18.70
N LEU A 16 4.06 25.45 19.47
CA LEU A 16 5.18 24.57 19.77
C LEU A 16 4.58 23.39 20.53
N SER A 17 4.01 22.43 19.79
CA SER A 17 3.81 21.10 20.33
C SER A 17 5.19 20.65 20.80
N SER A 18 5.33 20.39 22.09
CA SER A 18 6.49 19.73 22.66
C SER A 18 6.72 18.45 21.86
N PHE A 19 7.66 18.48 20.91
CA PHE A 19 8.18 17.28 20.31
C PHE A 19 8.75 16.46 21.46
N ASP A 20 8.13 15.35 21.74
CA ASP A 20 8.71 14.34 22.63
C ASP A 20 10.02 13.92 21.97
N ALA A 21 11.16 14.27 22.58
CA ALA A 21 12.48 14.16 21.97
C ALA A 21 12.89 12.70 21.61
N GLY A 22 12.00 11.73 21.83
CA GLY A 22 12.17 10.32 21.50
C GLY A 22 11.14 9.74 20.53
N HIS A 23 10.03 10.45 20.23
CA HIS A 23 8.99 9.93 19.33
C HIS A 23 9.41 10.10 17.87
N LYS A 24 9.40 9.00 17.13
CA LYS A 24 9.56 9.04 15.67
C LYS A 24 8.19 9.18 15.02
N THR A 25 8.11 10.04 14.01
CA THR A 25 6.88 10.17 13.22
C THR A 25 6.42 8.81 12.72
N THR A 26 5.20 8.43 13.05
CA THR A 26 4.60 7.16 12.68
C THR A 26 3.56 7.35 11.59
N ILE A 27 3.55 6.45 10.62
CA ILE A 27 2.48 6.29 9.63
C ILE A 27 1.65 5.11 10.06
N PHE A 28 0.47 5.36 10.62
CA PHE A 28 -0.52 4.33 10.90
C PHE A 28 -1.31 4.04 9.62
N MET A 29 -1.47 2.77 9.29
CA MET A 29 -2.23 2.36 8.11
C MET A 29 -3.47 1.59 8.54
N ILE A 30 -4.64 2.05 8.12
CA ILE A 30 -5.91 1.36 8.35
C ILE A 30 -6.58 1.03 7.02
N GLY A 31 -7.10 -0.19 6.90
CA GLY A 31 -7.65 -0.68 5.65
C GLY A 31 -7.99 -2.16 5.66
N ASP A 32 -8.13 -2.69 4.45
CA ASP A 32 -8.56 -4.05 4.18
C ASP A 32 -7.41 -5.01 3.76
N SER A 33 -7.78 -6.12 3.10
CA SER A 33 -6.85 -7.17 2.70
C SER A 33 -5.81 -6.74 1.66
N THR A 34 -6.08 -5.72 0.86
CA THR A 34 -5.16 -5.25 -0.17
C THR A 34 -3.96 -4.50 0.43
N MET A 35 -4.15 -3.95 1.64
CA MET A 35 -3.15 -3.24 2.43
C MET A 35 -2.52 -4.10 3.53
N ALA A 36 -3.25 -5.09 4.07
CA ALA A 36 -2.92 -5.82 5.30
C ALA A 36 -1.63 -6.62 5.24
N ASN A 37 -1.01 -6.81 6.41
CA ASN A 37 0.04 -7.81 6.60
C ASN A 37 -0.51 -9.22 6.35
N LYS A 38 0.34 -10.08 5.77
CA LYS A 38 -0.02 -11.45 5.40
C LYS A 38 0.85 -12.46 6.14
N ASP A 39 0.32 -13.66 6.29
CA ASP A 39 1.10 -14.80 6.75
C ASP A 39 2.15 -15.18 5.70
N THR A 40 3.41 -15.20 6.10
CA THR A 40 4.57 -15.52 5.25
C THR A 40 5.10 -16.92 5.47
N SER A 41 4.50 -17.69 6.38
CA SER A 41 4.93 -19.06 6.69
C SER A 41 4.88 -19.96 5.45
N GLY A 42 5.89 -20.82 5.28
CA GLY A 42 5.96 -21.74 4.13
C GLY A 42 6.08 -21.03 2.79
N ASP A 43 6.74 -19.88 2.77
CA ASP A 43 6.98 -19.08 1.55
C ASP A 43 5.71 -18.65 0.81
N LYS A 44 4.64 -18.35 1.57
CA LYS A 44 3.41 -17.80 1.00
C LYS A 44 3.67 -16.47 0.30
N GLN A 45 3.12 -16.32 -0.89
CA GLN A 45 3.44 -15.24 -1.81
C GLN A 45 2.54 -14.00 -1.68
N GLU A 46 1.41 -14.10 -1.01
CA GLU A 46 0.47 -12.98 -0.88
C GLU A 46 1.04 -11.88 0.03
N ARG A 47 0.95 -10.61 -0.44
CA ARG A 47 1.31 -9.41 0.35
C ARG A 47 0.26 -8.32 0.15
N GLY A 48 -0.04 -7.58 1.21
CA GLY A 48 -0.69 -6.27 1.07
C GLY A 48 0.37 -5.19 0.77
N TRP A 49 0.00 -4.16 0.03
CA TRP A 49 0.95 -3.08 -0.28
C TRP A 49 1.44 -2.34 0.97
N GLY A 50 0.64 -2.30 2.03
CA GLY A 50 1.05 -1.72 3.30
C GLY A 50 2.11 -2.54 4.04
N MET A 51 2.15 -3.85 3.83
CA MET A 51 3.13 -4.73 4.46
C MET A 51 4.57 -4.41 4.05
N VAL A 52 4.74 -3.93 2.83
CA VAL A 52 6.07 -3.64 2.26
C VAL A 52 6.44 -2.14 2.35
N LEU A 53 5.52 -1.31 2.84
CA LEU A 53 5.63 0.16 2.78
C LEU A 53 6.84 0.70 3.55
N GLN A 54 7.21 0.09 4.67
CA GLN A 54 8.37 0.52 5.46
C GLN A 54 9.66 0.58 4.65
N SER A 55 9.81 -0.26 3.63
CA SER A 55 11.01 -0.28 2.78
C SER A 55 11.20 0.99 1.92
N TYR A 56 10.15 1.79 1.79
CA TYR A 56 10.17 3.05 1.05
C TYR A 56 10.46 4.28 1.91
N PHE A 57 10.61 4.11 3.22
CA PHE A 57 10.90 5.22 4.13
C PHE A 57 12.26 5.06 4.81
N THR A 58 12.88 6.20 5.15
CA THR A 58 14.07 6.24 6.03
C THR A 58 13.70 5.74 7.43
N ASP A 59 14.72 5.54 8.28
CA ASP A 59 14.53 5.11 9.68
C ASP A 59 13.94 6.22 10.58
N ASP A 60 13.73 7.42 10.04
CA ASP A 60 13.07 8.53 10.75
C ASP A 60 11.54 8.38 10.77
N ILE A 61 11.02 7.52 9.88
CA ILE A 61 9.59 7.18 9.80
C ILE A 61 9.38 5.73 10.20
N VAL A 62 8.39 5.50 11.06
CA VAL A 62 7.89 4.17 11.42
C VAL A 62 6.58 3.92 10.69
N VAL A 63 6.40 2.74 10.09
CA VAL A 63 5.13 2.33 9.49
C VAL A 63 4.49 1.25 10.35
N GLU A 64 3.33 1.55 10.93
CA GLU A 64 2.49 0.59 11.65
C GLU A 64 1.27 0.22 10.81
N ASN A 65 1.28 -0.98 10.24
CA ASN A 65 0.19 -1.45 9.41
C ASN A 65 -0.87 -2.20 10.25
N HIS A 66 -1.98 -1.53 10.51
CA HIS A 66 -3.15 -2.05 11.24
C HIS A 66 -4.27 -2.56 10.31
N ALA A 67 -4.09 -2.53 9.00
CA ALA A 67 -5.06 -3.05 8.05
C ALA A 67 -5.31 -4.56 8.27
N VAL A 68 -6.55 -5.01 8.06
CA VAL A 68 -6.95 -6.40 8.36
C VAL A 68 -7.79 -6.98 7.22
N ASN A 69 -7.48 -8.23 6.86
CA ASN A 69 -8.20 -8.96 5.82
C ASN A 69 -9.72 -8.94 6.06
N GLY A 70 -10.48 -8.61 5.00
CA GLY A 70 -11.93 -8.68 4.99
C GLY A 70 -12.66 -7.60 5.78
N ARG A 71 -11.97 -6.53 6.23
CA ARG A 71 -12.60 -5.44 6.98
C ARG A 71 -13.05 -4.34 6.06
N SER A 72 -14.28 -3.88 6.29
CA SER A 72 -14.82 -2.63 5.79
C SER A 72 -14.55 -1.50 6.79
N SER A 73 -14.83 -0.26 6.42
CA SER A 73 -14.79 0.88 7.35
C SER A 73 -15.67 0.63 8.57
N LYS A 74 -16.88 0.07 8.35
CA LYS A 74 -17.84 -0.30 9.40
C LYS A 74 -17.26 -1.34 10.35
N SER A 75 -16.88 -2.52 9.85
CA SER A 75 -16.39 -3.60 10.69
C SER A 75 -15.08 -3.25 11.41
N PHE A 76 -14.23 -2.39 10.81
CA PHE A 76 -13.02 -1.90 11.46
C PHE A 76 -13.33 -1.04 12.68
N ILE A 77 -14.41 -0.25 12.62
CA ILE A 77 -14.93 0.53 13.77
C ILE A 77 -15.58 -0.38 14.79
N ASP A 78 -16.53 -1.22 14.36
CA ASP A 78 -17.37 -2.05 15.24
C ASP A 78 -16.56 -3.05 16.07
N GLU A 79 -15.44 -3.56 15.51
CA GLU A 79 -14.50 -4.46 16.21
C GLU A 79 -13.52 -3.70 17.14
N GLY A 80 -13.68 -2.40 17.33
CA GLY A 80 -12.79 -1.56 18.15
C GLY A 80 -11.36 -1.45 17.63
N ARG A 81 -11.12 -1.79 16.36
CA ARG A 81 -9.78 -1.71 15.74
C ARG A 81 -9.34 -0.27 15.58
N TRP A 82 -10.27 0.60 15.17
CA TRP A 82 -10.00 2.01 15.06
C TRP A 82 -9.57 2.64 16.39
N GLN A 83 -10.27 2.33 17.48
CA GLN A 83 -9.91 2.87 18.79
C GLN A 83 -8.48 2.48 19.19
N ARG A 84 -8.06 1.24 18.93
CA ARG A 84 -6.68 0.80 19.23
C ARG A 84 -5.61 1.55 18.44
N VAL A 85 -5.93 2.04 17.26
CA VAL A 85 -5.03 2.90 16.47
C VAL A 85 -5.05 4.32 17.02
N LEU A 86 -6.25 4.86 17.26
CA LEU A 86 -6.45 6.21 17.76
C LEU A 86 -5.70 6.46 19.10
N ASP A 87 -5.70 5.46 19.99
CA ASP A 87 -5.01 5.53 21.28
C ASP A 87 -3.47 5.62 21.16
N LYS A 88 -2.92 5.38 19.97
CA LYS A 88 -1.47 5.42 19.70
C LYS A 88 -1.00 6.68 18.99
N ILE A 89 -1.92 7.45 18.42
CA ILE A 89 -1.59 8.62 17.60
C ILE A 89 -1.00 9.72 18.47
N HIS A 90 0.16 10.22 18.06
CA HIS A 90 0.77 11.42 18.62
C HIS A 90 0.68 12.58 17.62
N PRO A 91 0.77 13.84 18.10
CA PRO A 91 0.80 15.00 17.22
C PRO A 91 1.93 14.91 16.18
N GLY A 92 1.55 15.06 14.91
CA GLY A 92 2.48 14.97 13.77
C GLY A 92 2.57 13.59 13.11
N ASP A 93 1.93 12.56 13.68
CA ASP A 93 1.81 11.26 13.02
C ASP A 93 0.84 11.32 11.84
N TYR A 94 0.98 10.38 10.92
CA TYR A 94 0.10 10.26 9.76
C TYR A 94 -0.83 9.05 9.89
N VAL A 95 -2.03 9.16 9.33
CA VAL A 95 -2.95 8.03 9.20
C VAL A 95 -3.34 7.85 7.73
N PHE A 96 -2.92 6.74 7.13
CA PHE A 96 -3.31 6.33 5.78
C PHE A 96 -4.59 5.49 5.86
N ILE A 97 -5.65 5.95 5.21
CA ILE A 97 -7.01 5.41 5.33
C ILE A 97 -7.46 4.90 3.97
N GLN A 98 -7.58 3.56 3.80
CA GLN A 98 -8.05 2.93 2.57
C GLN A 98 -9.10 1.87 2.85
N PHE A 99 -10.33 2.10 2.42
CA PHE A 99 -11.44 1.16 2.48
C PHE A 99 -12.22 1.18 1.15
N GLY A 100 -13.20 0.27 1.01
CA GLY A 100 -14.07 0.14 -0.17
C GLY A 100 -14.34 -1.29 -0.56
N HIS A 101 -13.31 -2.13 -0.74
CA HIS A 101 -13.45 -3.53 -1.19
C HIS A 101 -14.42 -4.39 -0.39
N ASN A 102 -14.61 -4.11 0.88
CA ASN A 102 -15.53 -4.85 1.74
C ASN A 102 -16.78 -4.04 2.09
N ASP A 103 -16.71 -2.74 1.98
CA ASP A 103 -17.84 -1.83 2.18
C ASP A 103 -18.94 -2.05 1.15
N GLU A 104 -18.57 -2.37 -0.09
CA GLU A 104 -19.50 -2.68 -1.19
C GLU A 104 -20.19 -4.04 -1.08
N LYS A 105 -19.71 -4.93 -0.20
CA LYS A 105 -20.29 -6.28 -0.05
C LYS A 105 -21.60 -6.21 0.71
N MET A 106 -22.62 -6.94 0.20
CA MET A 106 -23.98 -6.93 0.76
C MET A 106 -24.10 -7.60 2.15
N ASN A 107 -23.00 -8.10 2.72
CA ASN A 107 -22.99 -8.65 4.07
C ASN A 107 -23.24 -7.50 5.09
N PRO A 108 -24.29 -7.57 5.95
CA PRO A 108 -24.66 -6.52 6.89
C PRO A 108 -23.55 -6.11 7.87
N ASP A 109 -22.63 -7.03 8.20
CA ASP A 109 -21.52 -6.74 9.11
C ASP A 109 -20.43 -5.87 8.46
N ARG A 110 -20.46 -5.73 7.13
CA ARG A 110 -19.46 -4.98 6.36
C ARG A 110 -20.04 -3.86 5.53
N HIS A 111 -21.26 -4.04 5.06
CA HIS A 111 -21.90 -3.14 4.10
C HIS A 111 -22.04 -1.73 4.64
N THR A 112 -21.71 -0.76 3.78
CA THR A 112 -21.94 0.67 3.97
C THR A 112 -22.44 1.28 2.67
N GLU A 113 -23.04 2.47 2.73
CA GLU A 113 -23.58 3.16 1.56
C GLU A 113 -22.73 4.37 1.20
N PRO A 114 -22.27 4.48 -0.08
CA PRO A 114 -21.59 5.67 -0.59
C PRO A 114 -22.53 6.89 -0.52
N GLY A 115 -22.01 8.03 -0.07
CA GLY A 115 -22.82 9.23 0.19
C GLY A 115 -23.61 9.17 1.50
N GLY A 116 -23.51 8.08 2.26
CA GLY A 116 -24.15 7.83 3.55
C GLY A 116 -23.15 7.28 4.54
N THR A 117 -23.39 6.08 5.04
CA THR A 117 -22.61 5.47 6.14
C THR A 117 -21.13 5.26 5.80
N PHE A 118 -20.76 5.05 4.53
CA PHE A 118 -19.36 4.98 4.13
C PHE A 118 -18.67 6.34 4.34
N ASP A 119 -19.27 7.41 3.85
CA ASP A 119 -18.75 8.77 4.00
C ASP A 119 -18.68 9.20 5.46
N GLU A 120 -19.69 8.82 6.27
CA GLU A 120 -19.70 9.09 7.72
C GLU A 120 -18.54 8.42 8.44
N ASN A 121 -18.23 7.17 8.11
CA ASN A 121 -17.09 6.45 8.66
C ASN A 121 -15.76 7.10 8.25
N LEU A 122 -15.60 7.50 6.99
CA LEU A 122 -14.42 8.21 6.50
C LEU A 122 -14.24 9.56 7.23
N LYS A 123 -15.34 10.33 7.37
CA LYS A 123 -15.33 11.60 8.13
C LYS A 123 -14.95 11.39 9.59
N ARG A 124 -15.42 10.30 10.19
CA ARG A 124 -15.06 9.92 11.55
C ARG A 124 -13.56 9.68 11.68
N PHE A 125 -12.97 8.84 10.82
CA PHE A 125 -11.53 8.60 10.82
C PHE A 125 -10.72 9.88 10.68
N VAL A 126 -11.12 10.77 9.77
CA VAL A 126 -10.44 12.05 9.53
C VAL A 126 -10.52 12.96 10.76
N ASN A 127 -11.72 13.15 11.32
CA ASN A 127 -11.93 14.09 12.41
C ASN A 127 -11.28 13.62 13.72
N GLU A 128 -11.38 12.32 14.03
CA GLU A 128 -10.78 11.75 15.23
C GLU A 128 -9.24 11.72 15.12
N THR A 129 -8.67 11.44 13.93
CA THR A 129 -7.22 11.60 13.68
C THR A 129 -6.75 13.02 13.96
N ARG A 130 -7.46 14.03 13.45
CA ARG A 130 -7.13 15.44 13.68
C ARG A 130 -7.26 15.83 15.15
N ALA A 131 -8.28 15.33 15.82
CA ALA A 131 -8.49 15.58 17.26
C ALA A 131 -7.34 15.02 18.11
N ALA A 132 -6.71 13.92 17.68
CA ALA A 132 -5.51 13.35 18.28
C ALA A 132 -4.21 14.06 17.86
N GLY A 133 -4.27 15.08 16.98
CA GLY A 133 -3.10 15.80 16.46
C GLY A 133 -2.42 15.13 15.25
N GLY A 134 -2.99 14.05 14.74
CA GLY A 134 -2.50 13.35 13.56
C GLY A 134 -2.94 13.99 12.24
N ILE A 135 -2.31 13.58 11.16
CA ILE A 135 -2.54 14.05 9.79
C ILE A 135 -3.18 12.92 8.98
N PRO A 136 -4.50 12.99 8.70
CA PRO A 136 -5.18 11.99 7.91
C PRO A 136 -4.90 12.16 6.41
N ILE A 137 -4.74 11.04 5.70
CA ILE A 137 -4.61 10.97 4.24
C ILE A 137 -5.59 9.92 3.74
N LEU A 138 -6.52 10.31 2.87
CA LEU A 138 -7.51 9.42 2.30
C LEU A 138 -7.01 8.80 1.00
N PHE A 139 -7.26 7.50 0.85
CA PHE A 139 -7.05 6.72 -0.36
C PHE A 139 -8.38 6.10 -0.78
N ASN A 140 -8.67 6.05 -2.08
CA ASN A 140 -9.70 5.14 -2.55
C ASN A 140 -9.14 3.71 -2.71
N ALA A 141 -10.03 2.74 -2.96
CA ALA A 141 -9.65 1.34 -3.13
C ALA A 141 -8.76 1.17 -4.36
N VAL A 142 -7.69 0.37 -4.25
CA VAL A 142 -6.91 -0.06 -5.41
C VAL A 142 -7.79 -0.84 -6.39
N VAL A 143 -7.48 -0.85 -7.68
CA VAL A 143 -8.30 -1.51 -8.70
C VAL A 143 -8.30 -3.04 -8.50
N ARG A 144 -9.41 -3.68 -8.86
CA ARG A 144 -9.41 -5.12 -9.15
C ARG A 144 -9.07 -5.32 -10.62
N ARG A 145 -8.24 -6.30 -10.89
CA ARG A 145 -7.92 -6.71 -12.25
C ARG A 145 -9.14 -7.35 -12.89
N ASN A 146 -9.92 -6.57 -13.64
CA ASN A 146 -11.14 -7.04 -14.29
C ASN A 146 -11.21 -6.54 -15.73
N PHE A 147 -11.09 -7.46 -16.70
CA PHE A 147 -11.26 -7.22 -18.14
C PHE A 147 -12.57 -7.81 -18.67
N TYR A 148 -13.59 -7.85 -17.82
CA TYR A 148 -14.91 -8.34 -18.15
C TYR A 148 -15.96 -7.28 -17.88
N ARG A 149 -16.64 -6.86 -18.95
CA ARG A 149 -17.81 -5.99 -18.85
C ARG A 149 -19.01 -6.87 -18.52
N GLN A 150 -19.56 -6.70 -17.34
CA GLN A 150 -20.74 -7.45 -16.90
C GLN A 150 -21.93 -7.25 -17.82
N VAL A 151 -22.56 -8.34 -18.18
CA VAL A 151 -23.87 -8.35 -18.84
C VAL A 151 -24.95 -8.77 -17.83
N ASP A 152 -24.53 -9.44 -16.77
CA ASP A 152 -25.33 -9.94 -15.65
C ASP A 152 -24.52 -9.80 -14.34
N ASN A 153 -25.15 -9.57 -13.24
CA ASN A 153 -24.58 -9.22 -11.92
C ASN A 153 -23.62 -10.27 -11.27
N LEU A 154 -22.82 -11.01 -12.04
CA LEU A 154 -22.10 -12.19 -11.61
C LEU A 154 -20.57 -12.10 -11.62
N THR A 155 -19.95 -10.95 -11.43
CA THR A 155 -18.49 -10.96 -11.20
C THR A 155 -18.20 -10.86 -9.73
N ASP A 156 -18.15 -11.96 -9.08
CA ASP A 156 -17.50 -12.08 -7.80
C ASP A 156 -16.09 -12.66 -8.01
N ASP A 157 -15.06 -11.83 -7.75
CA ASP A 157 -13.67 -12.27 -7.70
C ASP A 157 -13.46 -13.40 -6.67
N GLU A 158 -14.32 -13.47 -5.67
CA GLU A 158 -14.35 -14.55 -4.68
C GLU A 158 -14.75 -15.89 -5.31
N SER A 159 -15.68 -15.90 -6.27
CA SER A 159 -16.04 -17.10 -7.01
C SER A 159 -14.91 -17.58 -7.92
N LEU A 160 -14.18 -16.67 -8.56
CA LEU A 160 -13.01 -17.00 -9.37
C LEU A 160 -11.93 -17.72 -8.56
N ARG A 161 -11.65 -17.27 -7.33
CA ARG A 161 -10.66 -17.87 -6.43
C ARG A 161 -11.01 -19.28 -5.99
N ASN A 162 -12.29 -19.56 -5.91
CA ASN A 162 -12.82 -20.87 -5.45
C ASN A 162 -12.99 -21.89 -6.56
N THR A 163 -12.79 -21.50 -7.84
CA THR A 163 -12.86 -22.44 -8.95
C THR A 163 -11.56 -23.23 -9.11
N LYS A 164 -11.65 -24.46 -9.62
CA LYS A 164 -10.49 -25.24 -10.04
C LYS A 164 -9.69 -24.45 -11.07
N PHE A 165 -8.37 -24.49 -10.97
CA PHE A 165 -7.52 -23.75 -11.91
C PHE A 165 -7.72 -24.26 -13.34
N ASP A 166 -8.13 -23.35 -14.22
CA ASP A 166 -8.17 -23.51 -15.66
C ASP A 166 -7.87 -22.13 -16.27
N ASP A 167 -6.95 -22.06 -17.23
CA ASP A 167 -6.59 -20.81 -17.92
C ASP A 167 -7.76 -20.20 -18.68
N PHE A 168 -8.77 -21.00 -19.02
CA PHE A 168 -9.95 -20.58 -19.79
C PHE A 168 -11.11 -20.07 -18.92
N ASP A 169 -11.03 -20.26 -17.60
CA ASP A 169 -12.12 -19.86 -16.68
C ASP A 169 -12.19 -18.36 -16.42
N GLU A 170 -11.14 -17.61 -16.77
CA GLU A 170 -11.19 -16.18 -16.62
C GLU A 170 -12.09 -15.58 -17.70
N LYS A 171 -13.19 -14.97 -17.26
CA LYS A 171 -14.10 -14.27 -18.17
C LYS A 171 -13.43 -12.98 -18.65
N ILE A 172 -13.22 -12.88 -19.95
CA ILE A 172 -12.63 -11.70 -20.63
C ILE A 172 -13.50 -11.39 -21.85
N ASN A 173 -13.98 -10.15 -21.93
CA ASN A 173 -14.70 -9.64 -23.08
C ASN A 173 -14.35 -8.16 -23.39
N SER A 174 -13.28 -7.64 -22.78
CA SER A 174 -12.84 -6.25 -22.94
C SER A 174 -11.33 -6.18 -22.91
N ASP A 175 -10.75 -5.32 -23.75
CA ASP A 175 -9.35 -4.91 -23.68
C ASP A 175 -9.14 -3.74 -22.69
N THR A 176 -10.24 -3.15 -22.25
CA THR A 176 -10.24 -2.08 -21.25
C THR A 176 -10.51 -2.67 -19.87
N LEU A 177 -9.69 -2.31 -18.92
CA LEU A 177 -9.90 -2.64 -17.51
C LEU A 177 -11.16 -1.93 -17.01
N ILE A 178 -12.06 -2.70 -16.41
CA ILE A 178 -13.36 -2.23 -15.94
C ILE A 178 -13.34 -2.16 -14.42
N ASP A 179 -13.49 -0.97 -13.87
CA ASP A 179 -13.61 -0.82 -12.42
C ASP A 179 -14.91 -1.43 -11.89
N THR A 180 -14.83 -2.03 -10.71
CA THR A 180 -15.95 -2.74 -10.08
C THR A 180 -16.46 -2.09 -8.80
N HIS A 181 -15.84 -0.98 -8.34
CA HIS A 181 -16.16 -0.35 -7.07
C HIS A 181 -17.25 0.72 -7.13
N GLY A 182 -17.55 1.21 -8.35
CA GLY A 182 -18.60 2.20 -8.53
C GLY A 182 -18.41 3.45 -7.66
N LYS A 183 -19.46 3.88 -6.98
CA LYS A 183 -19.46 5.10 -6.16
C LYS A 183 -18.55 5.05 -4.93
N TYR A 184 -18.09 3.85 -4.51
CA TYR A 184 -17.12 3.74 -3.41
C TYR A 184 -15.76 4.36 -3.74
N LEU A 185 -15.45 4.61 -5.03
CA LEU A 185 -14.26 5.36 -5.42
C LEU A 185 -14.41 6.88 -5.26
N GLU A 186 -15.64 7.37 -5.39
CA GLU A 186 -15.93 8.81 -5.32
C GLU A 186 -15.96 9.32 -3.87
N SER A 187 -16.51 8.52 -2.94
CA SER A 187 -16.69 8.89 -1.55
C SER A 187 -15.40 9.36 -0.86
N PRO A 188 -14.24 8.67 -0.94
CA PRO A 188 -13.01 9.17 -0.31
C PRO A 188 -12.54 10.51 -0.88
N ARG A 189 -12.70 10.73 -2.19
CA ARG A 189 -12.38 12.01 -2.85
C ARG A 189 -13.29 13.12 -2.33
N ILE A 190 -14.62 12.90 -2.33
CA ILE A 190 -15.62 13.87 -1.88
C ILE A 190 -15.37 14.24 -0.41
N VAL A 191 -15.12 13.26 0.45
CA VAL A 191 -14.83 13.51 1.86
C VAL A 191 -13.51 14.27 2.03
N ALA A 192 -12.47 13.95 1.24
CA ALA A 192 -11.21 14.68 1.25
C ALA A 192 -11.37 16.14 0.87
N GLU A 193 -12.16 16.43 -0.17
CA GLU A 193 -12.48 17.78 -0.60
C GLU A 193 -13.28 18.54 0.47
N GLN A 194 -14.33 17.92 1.03
CA GLN A 194 -15.16 18.52 2.08
C GLN A 194 -14.38 18.87 3.35
N LEU A 195 -13.44 18.02 3.74
CA LEU A 195 -12.66 18.18 4.97
C LEU A 195 -11.27 18.77 4.74
N HIS A 196 -10.92 19.13 3.50
CA HIS A 196 -9.62 19.66 3.13
C HIS A 196 -8.45 18.79 3.67
N VAL A 197 -8.47 17.49 3.34
CA VAL A 197 -7.38 16.53 3.62
C VAL A 197 -6.74 16.06 2.33
N PRO A 198 -5.46 15.64 2.35
CA PRO A 198 -4.83 15.03 1.20
C PRO A 198 -5.58 13.79 0.73
N PHE A 199 -5.66 13.63 -0.59
CA PHE A 199 -6.27 12.46 -1.24
C PHE A 199 -5.30 11.86 -2.25
N VAL A 200 -5.13 10.54 -2.17
CA VAL A 200 -4.34 9.73 -3.11
C VAL A 200 -5.31 8.86 -3.92
N ASP A 201 -5.37 9.08 -5.23
CA ASP A 201 -6.22 8.30 -6.14
C ASP A 201 -5.56 6.94 -6.44
N ALA A 202 -5.57 6.05 -5.45
CA ALA A 202 -4.94 4.73 -5.53
C ALA A 202 -5.60 3.88 -6.63
N ASN A 203 -6.91 4.04 -6.83
CA ASN A 203 -7.61 3.35 -7.92
C ASN A 203 -7.05 3.75 -9.28
N LYS A 204 -7.02 5.06 -9.57
CA LYS A 204 -6.51 5.55 -10.87
C LYS A 204 -5.07 5.08 -11.14
N ILE A 205 -4.21 5.15 -10.12
CA ILE A 205 -2.79 4.75 -10.25
C ILE A 205 -2.67 3.27 -10.60
N THR A 206 -3.39 2.41 -9.87
CA THR A 206 -3.35 0.97 -10.10
C THR A 206 -4.10 0.56 -11.37
N HIS A 207 -5.21 1.24 -11.69
CA HIS A 207 -5.92 1.06 -12.96
C HIS A 207 -5.01 1.38 -14.16
N ASP A 208 -4.33 2.52 -14.16
CA ASP A 208 -3.43 2.93 -15.25
C ASP A 208 -2.25 1.95 -15.40
N LEU A 209 -1.72 1.45 -14.28
CA LEU A 209 -0.69 0.41 -14.28
C LEU A 209 -1.18 -0.88 -14.95
N GLU A 210 -2.31 -1.41 -14.49
CA GLU A 210 -2.84 -2.70 -14.95
C GLU A 210 -3.36 -2.62 -16.38
N GLN A 211 -4.00 -1.51 -16.78
CA GLN A 211 -4.38 -1.24 -18.15
C GLN A 211 -3.18 -1.25 -19.09
N ARG A 212 -2.09 -0.59 -18.71
CA ARG A 212 -0.84 -0.56 -19.50
C ARG A 212 -0.21 -1.95 -19.62
N LEU A 213 -0.26 -2.76 -18.58
CA LEU A 213 0.23 -4.13 -18.60
C LEU A 213 -0.67 -5.08 -19.42
N GLY A 214 -1.93 -4.72 -19.57
CA GLY A 214 -2.94 -5.51 -20.29
C GLY A 214 -3.31 -6.82 -19.61
N ILE A 215 -4.18 -7.58 -20.25
CA ILE A 215 -4.81 -8.79 -19.71
C ILE A 215 -3.79 -9.79 -19.14
N LYS A 216 -2.75 -10.13 -19.91
CA LYS A 216 -1.77 -11.14 -19.48
C LYS A 216 -0.69 -10.57 -18.56
N GLY A 217 -0.24 -9.36 -18.84
CA GLY A 217 0.86 -8.74 -18.09
C GLY A 217 0.47 -8.36 -16.66
N SER A 218 -0.78 -7.94 -16.43
CA SER A 218 -1.28 -7.56 -15.10
C SER A 218 -1.41 -8.74 -14.15
N ARG A 219 -1.61 -9.97 -14.63
CA ARG A 219 -1.62 -11.19 -13.78
C ARG A 219 -0.38 -11.31 -12.90
N ARG A 220 0.79 -10.87 -13.35
CA ARG A 220 2.04 -10.95 -12.59
C ARG A 220 2.07 -10.09 -11.31
N LEU A 221 1.16 -9.13 -11.17
CA LEU A 221 1.03 -8.35 -9.96
C LEU A 221 0.23 -9.09 -8.88
N HIS A 222 -0.63 -10.00 -9.29
CA HIS A 222 -1.64 -10.64 -8.46
C HIS A 222 -1.26 -12.08 -8.07
N MET A 223 -2.07 -12.67 -7.21
CA MET A 223 -1.94 -14.07 -6.83
C MET A 223 -2.44 -15.00 -7.95
N TRP A 224 -1.80 -14.90 -9.10
CA TRP A 224 -2.01 -15.75 -10.26
C TRP A 224 -0.87 -16.74 -10.42
N PHE A 225 -1.10 -18.00 -10.07
CA PHE A 225 -0.13 -19.09 -10.16
C PHE A 225 -0.80 -20.29 -10.82
N ARG A 226 -0.10 -20.92 -11.74
CA ARG A 226 -0.53 -22.21 -12.29
C ARG A 226 -0.26 -23.33 -11.29
N PRO A 227 -0.99 -24.48 -11.41
CA PRO A 227 -0.65 -25.66 -10.62
C PRO A 227 0.81 -26.04 -10.76
N GLY A 228 1.50 -26.24 -9.63
CA GLY A 228 2.92 -26.59 -9.59
C GLY A 228 3.91 -25.44 -9.87
N GLU A 229 3.44 -24.24 -10.17
CA GLU A 229 4.32 -23.08 -10.43
C GLU A 229 5.02 -22.60 -9.15
N HIS A 230 4.34 -22.70 -8.00
CA HIS A 230 4.92 -22.31 -6.72
C HIS A 230 4.53 -23.30 -5.61
N PRO A 231 5.50 -23.73 -4.75
CA PRO A 231 5.24 -24.73 -3.69
C PRO A 231 4.13 -24.32 -2.69
N SER A 232 4.01 -23.03 -2.37
CA SER A 232 2.96 -22.55 -1.44
C SER A 232 1.57 -22.51 -2.05
N VAL A 233 1.45 -22.72 -3.36
CA VAL A 233 0.17 -22.72 -4.10
C VAL A 233 0.10 -23.92 -5.06
N PRO A 234 0.21 -25.16 -4.56
CA PRO A 234 0.40 -26.34 -5.41
C PRO A 234 -0.75 -26.60 -6.38
N GLN A 235 -1.97 -26.18 -6.03
CA GLN A 235 -3.15 -26.29 -6.88
C GLN A 235 -3.34 -25.10 -7.83
N GLY A 236 -2.41 -24.13 -7.81
CA GLY A 236 -2.58 -22.85 -8.48
C GLY A 236 -3.58 -21.94 -7.78
N ARG A 237 -3.67 -20.69 -8.23
CA ARG A 237 -4.62 -19.69 -7.72
C ARG A 237 -4.92 -18.68 -8.80
N LYS A 238 -6.17 -18.27 -8.92
CA LYS A 238 -6.64 -17.16 -9.75
C LYS A 238 -7.23 -16.11 -8.84
N ASP A 239 -6.55 -14.98 -8.69
CA ASP A 239 -7.01 -13.92 -7.79
C ASP A 239 -6.72 -12.56 -8.43
N ASN A 240 -7.78 -11.82 -8.69
CA ASN A 240 -7.73 -10.52 -9.36
C ASN A 240 -7.69 -9.34 -8.39
N THR A 241 -7.67 -9.60 -7.07
CA THR A 241 -7.68 -8.57 -6.04
C THR A 241 -6.37 -8.50 -5.28
N HIS A 242 -5.84 -9.66 -4.83
CA HIS A 242 -4.70 -9.68 -3.93
C HIS A 242 -3.37 -9.74 -4.68
N TYR A 243 -2.42 -8.94 -4.22
CA TYR A 243 -1.08 -8.87 -4.79
C TYR A 243 -0.19 -10.01 -4.30
N ASN A 244 0.73 -10.44 -5.15
CA ASN A 244 1.91 -11.20 -4.74
C ASN A 244 3.02 -10.24 -4.28
N ILE A 245 4.18 -10.79 -3.90
CA ILE A 245 5.33 -10.01 -3.42
C ILE A 245 5.69 -8.89 -4.42
N TYR A 246 5.82 -9.23 -5.70
CA TYR A 246 6.18 -8.27 -6.74
C TYR A 246 5.12 -7.16 -6.89
N GLY A 247 3.85 -7.54 -6.99
CA GLY A 247 2.75 -6.58 -7.15
C GLY A 247 2.62 -5.63 -5.96
N ALA A 248 2.77 -6.13 -4.74
CA ALA A 248 2.71 -5.31 -3.54
C ALA A 248 3.80 -4.24 -3.52
N HIS A 249 5.04 -4.59 -3.89
CA HIS A 249 6.14 -3.62 -3.98
C HIS A 249 5.91 -2.59 -5.10
N VAL A 250 5.47 -3.02 -6.28
CA VAL A 250 5.18 -2.10 -7.38
C VAL A 250 4.11 -1.08 -6.99
N VAL A 251 3.02 -1.57 -6.41
CA VAL A 251 1.90 -0.71 -5.98
C VAL A 251 2.32 0.22 -4.84
N ALA A 252 3.00 -0.30 -3.81
CA ALA A 252 3.49 0.53 -2.71
C ALA A 252 4.40 1.66 -3.19
N GLY A 253 5.32 1.38 -4.12
CA GLY A 253 6.21 2.39 -4.69
C GLY A 253 5.45 3.51 -5.42
N LEU A 254 4.46 3.16 -6.25
CA LEU A 254 3.64 4.15 -6.95
C LEU A 254 2.78 4.98 -5.99
N LEU A 255 2.19 4.35 -4.97
CA LEU A 255 1.36 5.05 -3.98
C LEU A 255 2.19 5.97 -3.09
N VAL A 256 3.41 5.60 -2.74
CA VAL A 256 4.35 6.46 -2.00
C VAL A 256 4.71 7.70 -2.80
N ASP A 257 5.01 7.55 -4.10
CA ASP A 257 5.33 8.68 -4.96
C ASP A 257 4.17 9.67 -5.07
N GLU A 258 2.94 9.16 -5.21
CA GLU A 258 1.75 10.01 -5.22
C GLU A 258 1.49 10.65 -3.85
N THR A 259 1.70 9.90 -2.77
CA THR A 259 1.60 10.44 -1.41
C THR A 259 2.58 11.60 -1.20
N ALA A 260 3.81 11.50 -1.69
CA ALA A 260 4.80 12.59 -1.64
C ALA A 260 4.33 13.84 -2.41
N ARG A 261 3.62 13.65 -3.52
CA ARG A 261 3.05 14.78 -4.28
C ARG A 261 1.92 15.47 -3.53
N CYS A 262 1.06 14.69 -2.86
CA CYS A 262 -0.06 15.21 -2.06
C CYS A 262 0.40 15.78 -0.72
N VAL A 263 1.49 15.25 -0.15
CA VAL A 263 2.06 15.60 1.16
C VAL A 263 3.57 15.79 1.04
N PRO A 264 4.04 16.95 0.50
CA PRO A 264 5.47 17.20 0.26
C PRO A 264 6.36 17.07 1.49
N ALA A 265 5.81 17.20 2.70
CA ALA A 265 6.52 17.02 3.96
C ALA A 265 7.10 15.59 4.12
N LEU A 266 6.54 14.58 3.46
CA LEU A 266 7.05 13.21 3.47
C LEU A 266 8.20 12.97 2.48
N THR A 267 8.37 13.83 1.47
CA THR A 267 9.39 13.66 0.40
C THR A 267 10.82 13.44 0.93
N PRO A 268 11.32 14.15 1.97
CA PRO A 268 12.67 13.94 2.46
C PRO A 268 12.93 12.55 3.03
N PHE A 269 11.88 11.85 3.43
CA PHE A 269 11.95 10.55 4.07
C PHE A 269 11.79 9.38 3.10
N ILE A 270 11.44 9.63 1.83
CA ILE A 270 11.18 8.58 0.85
C ILE A 270 12.47 8.11 0.19
N ARG A 271 12.60 6.81 0.03
CA ARG A 271 13.72 6.14 -0.65
C ARG A 271 13.19 5.02 -1.54
N HIS A 272 13.88 4.81 -2.65
CA HIS A 272 13.61 3.69 -3.55
C HIS A 272 14.85 2.82 -3.65
N TYR A 273 14.64 1.52 -3.55
CA TYR A 273 15.67 0.51 -3.72
C TYR A 273 15.28 -0.45 -4.83
N ASP A 274 16.25 -0.90 -5.62
CA ASP A 274 15.99 -1.81 -6.73
C ASP A 274 15.57 -3.20 -6.25
N ILE A 275 16.08 -3.62 -5.08
CA ILE A 275 15.77 -4.89 -4.43
C ILE A 275 15.67 -4.67 -2.91
N VAL A 276 14.74 -5.36 -2.26
CA VAL A 276 14.58 -5.34 -0.81
C VAL A 276 14.71 -6.77 -0.28
N VAL A 277 15.48 -6.96 0.79
CA VAL A 277 15.64 -8.22 1.51
C VAL A 277 15.16 -8.05 2.94
N ALA A 278 14.27 -8.91 3.40
CA ALA A 278 13.74 -8.85 4.75
C ALA A 278 13.30 -10.23 5.25
N LYS A 279 13.71 -10.61 6.48
CA LYS A 279 13.38 -11.92 7.08
C LYS A 279 11.90 -12.07 7.46
N ASP A 280 11.22 -10.96 7.68
CA ASP A 280 9.79 -10.93 8.02
C ASP A 280 8.86 -11.09 6.81
N GLY A 281 9.44 -11.21 5.59
CA GLY A 281 8.71 -11.35 4.35
C GLY A 281 8.21 -10.04 3.75
N SER A 282 8.56 -8.89 4.31
CA SER A 282 8.28 -7.58 3.70
C SER A 282 9.21 -7.23 2.54
N GLY A 283 10.25 -8.03 2.28
CA GLY A 283 11.17 -7.88 1.16
C GLY A 283 10.77 -8.70 -0.07
N HIS A 284 11.48 -8.46 -1.19
CA HIS A 284 11.43 -9.31 -2.38
C HIS A 284 12.05 -10.69 -2.13
N PHE A 285 13.01 -10.75 -1.21
CA PHE A 285 13.73 -11.94 -0.83
C PHE A 285 13.85 -12.07 0.68
N TYR A 286 13.93 -13.32 1.15
CA TYR A 286 14.25 -13.67 2.53
C TYR A 286 15.76 -13.80 2.76
N ASP A 287 16.55 -14.02 1.71
CA ASP A 287 17.99 -14.21 1.76
C ASP A 287 18.74 -13.21 0.87
N ILE A 288 19.80 -12.65 1.41
CA ILE A 288 20.62 -11.66 0.70
C ILE A 288 21.40 -12.29 -0.48
N LYS A 289 21.74 -13.58 -0.40
CA LYS A 289 22.44 -14.30 -1.47
C LYS A 289 21.57 -14.37 -2.73
N ASP A 290 20.27 -14.61 -2.58
CA ASP A 290 19.33 -14.64 -3.69
C ASP A 290 19.18 -13.27 -4.35
N ALA A 291 19.10 -12.20 -3.55
CA ALA A 291 19.07 -10.82 -4.03
C ALA A 291 20.34 -10.46 -4.82
N VAL A 292 21.52 -10.81 -4.29
CA VAL A 292 22.81 -10.57 -4.97
C VAL A 292 22.92 -11.39 -6.25
N ASN A 293 22.45 -12.63 -6.25
CA ASN A 293 22.43 -13.49 -7.45
C ASN A 293 21.56 -12.87 -8.56
N LEU A 294 20.36 -12.38 -8.22
CA LEU A 294 19.49 -11.70 -9.17
C LEU A 294 20.15 -10.41 -9.71
N ALA A 295 20.64 -9.55 -8.81
CA ALA A 295 21.32 -8.30 -9.15
C ALA A 295 22.57 -8.54 -10.04
N SER A 296 23.35 -9.59 -9.77
CA SER A 296 24.53 -9.96 -10.54
C SER A 296 24.22 -10.35 -11.98
N LYS A 297 22.99 -10.81 -12.24
CA LYS A 297 22.47 -11.07 -13.60
C LYS A 297 21.91 -9.83 -14.27
N GLY A 298 21.92 -8.67 -13.57
CA GLY A 298 21.39 -7.40 -14.04
C GLY A 298 19.88 -7.28 -13.97
N PHE A 299 19.22 -8.09 -13.14
CA PHE A 299 17.77 -7.99 -12.92
C PHE A 299 17.45 -7.22 -11.65
N ILE A 300 16.36 -6.47 -11.71
CA ILE A 300 15.79 -5.69 -10.60
C ILE A 300 14.28 -5.82 -10.60
N PHE A 301 13.66 -5.47 -9.47
CA PHE A 301 12.22 -5.26 -9.41
C PHE A 301 11.92 -3.79 -9.74
N SER A 302 11.19 -3.54 -10.83
CA SER A 302 10.88 -2.20 -11.31
C SER A 302 9.36 -2.00 -11.42
N PRO A 303 8.84 -0.84 -11.01
CA PRO A 303 7.43 -0.48 -11.22
C PRO A 303 7.01 -0.49 -12.69
N THR A 304 7.95 -0.25 -13.61
CA THR A 304 7.67 -0.28 -15.05
C THR A 304 7.65 -1.68 -15.65
N GLY A 305 8.06 -2.69 -14.85
CA GLY A 305 8.11 -4.08 -15.28
C GLY A 305 9.31 -4.44 -16.18
N GLU A 306 10.21 -3.52 -16.42
CA GLU A 306 11.48 -3.79 -17.09
C GLU A 306 12.48 -4.34 -16.05
N GLY A 307 12.51 -5.65 -15.88
CA GLY A 307 13.36 -6.32 -14.89
C GLY A 307 14.86 -6.29 -15.19
N ARG A 308 15.32 -5.56 -16.20
CA ARG A 308 16.73 -5.55 -16.59
C ARG A 308 17.32 -4.14 -16.56
N VAL A 309 18.43 -3.98 -15.84
CA VAL A 309 19.19 -2.73 -15.80
C VAL A 309 19.95 -2.56 -17.11
N LYS A 310 19.75 -1.41 -17.78
CA LYS A 310 20.53 -1.03 -18.97
C LYS A 310 21.86 -0.42 -18.51
N GLY A 311 22.96 -0.94 -19.06
CA GLY A 311 24.31 -0.38 -19.11
C GLY A 311 24.85 0.24 -17.82
N GLY A 312 25.51 -0.51 -16.96
CA GLY A 312 26.40 0.03 -15.91
C GLY A 312 25.72 0.76 -14.74
N LYS A 313 24.38 0.84 -14.68
CA LYS A 313 23.67 1.42 -13.56
C LYS A 313 23.95 0.58 -12.29
N LYS A 314 24.30 1.25 -11.20
CA LYS A 314 24.43 0.66 -9.87
C LYS A 314 23.08 0.12 -9.41
N ILE A 315 23.05 -1.13 -8.95
CA ILE A 315 21.87 -1.77 -8.35
C ILE A 315 21.94 -1.61 -6.84
N THR A 316 20.87 -1.11 -6.24
CA THR A 316 20.76 -0.90 -4.80
C THR A 316 19.93 -1.99 -4.15
N ILE A 317 20.48 -2.64 -3.13
CA ILE A 317 19.81 -3.66 -2.33
C ILE A 317 19.63 -3.14 -0.92
N LEU A 318 18.38 -2.89 -0.49
CA LEU A 318 18.06 -2.63 0.92
C LEU A 318 18.02 -3.95 1.68
N VAL A 319 18.71 -4.00 2.80
CA VAL A 319 18.66 -5.14 3.73
C VAL A 319 17.99 -4.69 5.02
N GLY A 320 16.87 -5.32 5.34
CA GLY A 320 16.09 -5.06 6.55
C GLY A 320 16.84 -5.44 7.83
N ASN A 321 16.21 -5.18 8.97
CA ASN A 321 16.77 -5.49 10.28
C ASN A 321 17.06 -7.00 10.45
N GLY A 322 18.14 -7.32 11.14
CA GLY A 322 18.55 -8.67 11.47
C GLY A 322 20.04 -8.91 11.25
N ASP A 323 20.49 -10.07 11.70
CA ASP A 323 21.86 -10.54 11.45
C ASP A 323 21.92 -11.16 10.06
N TRP A 324 22.80 -10.63 9.23
CA TRP A 324 22.99 -11.08 7.86
C TRP A 324 24.45 -11.44 7.62
N GLU A 325 24.66 -12.61 6.98
CA GLU A 325 25.98 -12.92 6.46
C GLU A 325 26.36 -11.93 5.37
N LYS A 326 27.58 -11.40 5.43
CA LYS A 326 28.07 -10.49 4.38
C LYS A 326 28.16 -11.27 3.05
N PRO A 327 27.39 -10.88 2.02
CA PRO A 327 27.41 -11.60 0.76
C PRO A 327 28.69 -11.27 -0.02
N SER A 328 29.14 -12.23 -0.83
CA SER A 328 30.18 -12.00 -1.84
C SER A 328 29.56 -11.38 -3.08
N ILE A 329 30.00 -10.18 -3.45
CA ILE A 329 29.59 -9.52 -4.69
C ILE A 329 30.56 -9.96 -5.79
N PRO A 330 30.08 -10.53 -6.92
CA PRO A 330 30.95 -10.95 -8.02
C PRO A 330 31.74 -9.76 -8.61
N SER A 331 32.99 -10.00 -8.98
CA SER A 331 33.86 -8.99 -9.58
C SER A 331 33.23 -8.34 -10.81
N GLY A 332 33.38 -7.02 -10.94
CA GLY A 332 32.85 -6.25 -12.06
C GLY A 332 31.34 -5.94 -12.00
N LYS A 333 30.65 -6.29 -10.89
CA LYS A 333 29.24 -5.92 -10.70
C LYS A 333 29.10 -4.67 -9.83
N SER A 334 28.27 -3.72 -10.30
CA SER A 334 27.97 -2.49 -9.59
C SER A 334 26.73 -2.69 -8.70
N ILE A 335 26.94 -3.24 -7.49
CA ILE A 335 25.90 -3.52 -6.51
C ILE A 335 26.25 -2.78 -5.22
N GLU A 336 25.29 -2.06 -4.66
CA GLU A 336 25.39 -1.43 -3.34
C GLU A 336 24.40 -2.10 -2.40
N ILE A 337 24.91 -2.48 -1.22
CA ILE A 337 24.09 -2.99 -0.14
C ILE A 337 23.91 -1.91 0.90
N VAL A 338 22.66 -1.55 1.16
CA VAL A 338 22.26 -0.57 2.16
C VAL A 338 21.63 -1.31 3.33
N ASN A 339 22.28 -1.30 4.48
CA ASN A 339 21.72 -1.91 5.68
C ASN A 339 20.82 -0.88 6.39
N ARG A 340 19.61 -1.30 6.75
CA ARG A 340 18.76 -0.56 7.64
C ARG A 340 19.41 -0.54 9.03
N LYS A 341 19.47 0.63 9.66
CA LYS A 341 19.98 0.74 11.03
C LYS A 341 19.03 -0.03 11.95
N GLN A 342 19.59 -0.91 12.81
CA GLN A 342 18.80 -1.57 13.84
C GLN A 342 18.21 -0.49 14.77
N THR A 343 16.90 -0.35 14.74
CA THR A 343 16.17 0.40 15.75
C THR A 343 15.67 -0.62 16.75
N THR A 344 16.33 -0.70 17.90
CA THR A 344 15.87 -1.53 19.02
C THR A 344 14.67 -0.80 19.63
N TYR A 345 13.48 -1.34 19.43
CA TYR A 345 12.29 -0.91 20.17
C TYR A 345 12.36 -1.61 21.55
N TYR A 346 12.43 -0.82 22.62
CA TYR A 346 12.26 -1.30 23.99
C TYR A 346 10.79 -1.15 24.40
#